data_c72373685d1efb6f4d1bb50eab7268ab
#
_entry.id   c72373685d1efb6f4d1bb50eab7268ab
#
_cell.length_a   1.000
_cell.length_b   1.000
_cell.length_c   1.000
_cell.angle_alpha   90.00
_cell.angle_beta   90.00
_cell.angle_gamma   90.00
#
_symmetry.space_group_name_H-M   'P 1'
#
loop_
_entity.id
_entity.type
_entity.pdbx_description
1 polymer ?
#
loop_
_entity_poly.entity_id
_entity_poly.type
_entity_poly.pdbx_seq_one_letter_code
_entity_poly.pdbx_strand_id
1 'polypeptide(L)'
;EIASCLVGSEMCKETEVTFDDRSDAISATTIALPFKHNGSTLKYNEETGTYDYYEYGSAHKDADSNAQLTFENVILQDTTFAELGEGYLIYNAIDSGRSGYYITQGKAIEVTWTKSSENAITHYYDAKTGEEIQINTGKTYISLIPSDGWSSLVIK
;
A
#
# COMPACT_ATOMS: atom_id res chain seq x y z
N GLU A 1 -1.80 -22.64 14.07
CA GLU A 1 -2.33 -23.88 13.44
C GLU A 1 -2.18 -23.72 11.93
N ILE A 2 -1.32 -24.56 11.35
CA ILE A 2 -1.20 -24.69 9.91
C ILE A 2 -2.46 -25.45 9.47
N ALA A 3 -3.39 -24.76 8.81
CA ALA A 3 -4.53 -25.40 8.21
C ALA A 3 -4.02 -26.41 7.18
N SER A 4 -4.16 -27.69 7.50
CA SER A 4 -3.85 -28.82 6.63
C SER A 4 -4.85 -28.81 5.47
N CYS A 5 -4.49 -28.17 4.38
CA CYS A 5 -5.16 -28.34 3.09
C CYS A 5 -4.38 -29.39 2.29
N LEU A 6 -4.52 -30.64 2.69
CA LEU A 6 -4.01 -31.80 1.96
C LEU A 6 -5.15 -32.79 1.79
N VAL A 7 -5.50 -32.97 0.57
CA VAL A 7 -5.99 -34.12 -0.20
C VAL A 7 -7.13 -33.70 -1.14
N GLY A 8 -6.85 -33.79 -2.45
CA GLY A 8 -7.83 -33.73 -3.52
C GLY A 8 -7.84 -32.39 -4.26
N SER A 9 -7.12 -32.31 -5.31
CA SER A 9 -7.21 -31.50 -6.55
C SER A 9 -8.11 -30.25 -6.65
N GLU A 10 -8.46 -29.61 -5.56
CA GLU A 10 -8.93 -28.22 -5.55
C GLU A 10 -7.90 -27.42 -4.74
N MET A 11 -7.06 -26.64 -5.46
CA MET A 11 -6.28 -25.61 -4.79
C MET A 11 -7.27 -24.74 -4.01
N CYS A 12 -7.08 -24.62 -2.68
CA CYS A 12 -7.73 -23.59 -1.90
C CYS A 12 -7.29 -22.26 -2.54
N LYS A 13 -8.15 -21.69 -3.38
CA LYS A 13 -8.01 -20.28 -3.75
C LYS A 13 -8.21 -19.52 -2.45
N GLU A 14 -7.16 -18.92 -1.94
CA GLU A 14 -7.32 -17.88 -0.93
C GLU A 14 -8.30 -16.87 -1.54
N THR A 15 -9.41 -16.63 -0.85
CA THR A 15 -10.42 -15.69 -1.32
C THR A 15 -9.80 -14.31 -1.25
N GLU A 16 -9.54 -13.69 -2.40
CA GLU A 16 -9.05 -12.31 -2.45
C GLU A 16 -10.09 -11.39 -1.81
N VAL A 17 -9.60 -10.49 -0.97
CA VAL A 17 -10.43 -9.42 -0.39
C VAL A 17 -10.73 -8.39 -1.47
N THR A 18 -12.02 -8.10 -1.67
CA THR A 18 -12.49 -7.02 -2.55
C THR A 18 -13.22 -5.96 -1.73
N PHE A 19 -13.26 -4.74 -2.25
CA PHE A 19 -13.96 -3.61 -1.59
C PHE A 19 -15.19 -3.15 -2.37
N ASP A 20 -15.69 -3.97 -3.30
CA ASP A 20 -16.82 -3.60 -4.18
C ASP A 20 -18.11 -3.35 -3.41
N ASP A 21 -18.38 -4.13 -2.38
CA ASP A 21 -19.56 -4.01 -1.53
C ASP A 21 -19.41 -3.03 -0.36
N ARG A 22 -18.27 -2.35 -0.26
CA ARG A 22 -17.99 -1.42 0.84
C ARG A 22 -18.38 0.01 0.47
N SER A 23 -19.32 0.58 1.21
CA SER A 23 -19.79 1.96 1.01
C SER A 23 -18.75 3.04 1.42
N ASP A 24 -17.74 2.67 2.19
CA ASP A 24 -16.66 3.53 2.66
C ASP A 24 -15.39 3.39 1.80
N ALA A 25 -15.35 2.44 0.88
CA ALA A 25 -14.26 2.35 -0.07
C ALA A 25 -14.36 3.46 -1.12
N ILE A 26 -13.23 4.10 -1.40
CA ILE A 26 -13.12 5.13 -2.42
C ILE A 26 -12.48 4.57 -3.69
N SER A 27 -12.77 5.19 -4.84
CA SER A 27 -12.07 4.88 -6.09
C SER A 27 -10.57 5.18 -5.93
N ALA A 28 -9.73 4.29 -6.43
CA ALA A 28 -8.28 4.41 -6.37
C ALA A 28 -7.64 3.95 -7.69
N THR A 29 -8.13 4.47 -8.81
CA THR A 29 -7.57 4.17 -10.13
C THR A 29 -6.30 4.96 -10.41
N THR A 30 -6.09 6.06 -9.69
CA THR A 30 -4.85 6.85 -9.76
C THR A 30 -4.46 7.31 -8.36
N ILE A 31 -3.22 7.03 -7.98
CA ILE A 31 -2.62 7.42 -6.71
C ILE A 31 -1.43 8.32 -7.02
N ALA A 32 -1.50 9.60 -6.68
CA ALA A 32 -0.36 10.51 -6.79
C ALA A 32 0.23 10.76 -5.41
N LEU A 33 1.46 10.33 -5.23
CA LEU A 33 2.19 10.47 -3.97
C LEU A 33 2.73 11.89 -3.82
N PRO A 34 2.78 12.45 -2.59
CA PRO A 34 3.18 13.84 -2.36
C PRO A 34 4.70 14.07 -2.44
N PHE A 35 5.39 13.31 -3.28
CA PHE A 35 6.83 13.44 -3.51
C PHE A 35 7.10 14.37 -4.68
N LYS A 36 7.28 15.66 -4.39
CA LYS A 36 7.41 16.71 -5.41
C LYS A 36 8.60 16.53 -6.34
N HIS A 37 9.65 15.84 -5.88
CA HIS A 37 10.88 15.69 -6.66
C HIS A 37 10.71 14.71 -7.83
N ASN A 38 10.13 13.55 -7.57
CA ASN A 38 10.01 12.47 -8.56
C ASN A 38 8.59 12.30 -9.14
N GLY A 39 7.58 12.92 -8.52
CA GLY A 39 6.20 12.86 -9.01
C GLY A 39 5.65 11.43 -9.09
N SER A 40 5.99 10.59 -8.10
CA SER A 40 5.60 9.18 -8.07
C SER A 40 4.09 9.02 -8.17
N THR A 41 3.66 8.19 -9.11
CA THR A 41 2.24 7.92 -9.37
C THR A 41 2.04 6.43 -9.65
N LEU A 42 0.96 5.88 -9.11
CA LEU A 42 0.51 4.52 -9.43
C LEU A 42 -0.84 4.63 -10.15
N LYS A 43 -1.00 3.85 -11.22
CA LYS A 43 -2.25 3.80 -12.01
C LYS A 43 -2.74 2.38 -12.10
N TYR A 44 -4.00 2.18 -11.75
CA TYR A 44 -4.64 0.88 -11.85
C TYR A 44 -4.87 0.49 -13.32
N ASN A 45 -4.46 -0.70 -13.65
CA ASN A 45 -4.66 -1.31 -14.95
C ASN A 45 -5.68 -2.45 -14.77
N GLU A 46 -6.89 -2.25 -15.26
CA GLU A 46 -7.99 -3.20 -15.13
C GLU A 46 -7.74 -4.51 -15.89
N GLU A 47 -6.93 -4.48 -16.96
CA GLU A 47 -6.63 -5.68 -17.76
C GLU A 47 -5.72 -6.65 -17.00
N THR A 48 -4.79 -6.12 -16.19
CA THR A 48 -3.83 -6.92 -15.43
C THR A 48 -4.20 -7.08 -13.96
N GLY A 49 -5.11 -6.24 -13.45
CA GLY A 49 -5.46 -6.18 -12.03
C GLY A 49 -4.37 -5.60 -11.14
N THR A 50 -3.43 -4.85 -11.72
CA THR A 50 -2.25 -4.32 -11.03
C THR A 50 -2.15 -2.80 -11.11
N TYR A 51 -1.34 -2.22 -10.24
CA TYR A 51 -0.95 -0.81 -10.28
C TYR A 51 0.39 -0.66 -10.99
N ASP A 52 0.38 0.03 -12.13
CA ASP A 52 1.56 0.42 -12.89
C ASP A 52 2.25 1.62 -12.22
N TYR A 53 3.55 1.54 -11.97
CA TYR A 53 4.32 2.58 -11.29
C TYR A 53 5.02 3.52 -12.26
N TYR A 54 4.92 4.82 -11.97
CA TYR A 54 5.50 5.91 -12.77
C TYR A 54 6.32 6.85 -11.89
N GLU A 55 7.45 7.31 -12.42
CA GLU A 55 8.26 8.39 -11.85
C GLU A 55 8.70 9.35 -12.96
N TYR A 56 8.87 10.63 -12.60
CA TYR A 56 9.26 11.67 -13.55
C TYR A 56 8.39 11.71 -14.82
N GLY A 57 7.10 11.37 -14.67
CA GLY A 57 6.15 11.32 -15.78
C GLY A 57 6.30 10.13 -16.74
N SER A 58 7.19 9.18 -16.45
CA SER A 58 7.48 8.02 -17.29
C SER A 58 7.27 6.71 -16.53
N ALA A 59 6.95 5.64 -17.27
CA ALA A 59 6.88 4.29 -16.72
C ALA A 59 8.22 3.91 -16.07
N HIS A 60 8.17 3.55 -14.79
CA HIS A 60 9.36 3.08 -14.08
C HIS A 60 9.56 1.60 -14.38
N LYS A 61 10.76 1.27 -14.88
CA LYS A 61 11.08 -0.05 -15.38
C LYS A 61 12.22 -0.68 -14.60
N ASP A 62 12.15 -1.98 -14.46
CA ASP A 62 13.24 -2.80 -13.96
C ASP A 62 14.43 -2.75 -14.92
N ALA A 63 15.63 -2.53 -14.40
CA ALA A 63 16.83 -2.29 -15.22
C ALA A 63 17.28 -3.54 -16.00
N ASP A 64 17.03 -4.73 -15.45
CA ASP A 64 17.49 -5.99 -16.05
C ASP A 64 16.50 -6.52 -17.08
N SER A 65 15.21 -6.53 -16.74
CA SER A 65 14.14 -7.08 -17.59
C SER A 65 13.51 -6.05 -18.53
N ASN A 66 13.72 -4.76 -18.27
CA ASN A 66 13.00 -3.64 -18.93
C ASN A 66 11.47 -3.71 -18.79
N ALA A 67 10.97 -4.55 -17.90
CA ALA A 67 9.55 -4.64 -17.60
C ALA A 67 9.12 -3.48 -16.71
N GLN A 68 7.89 -2.98 -16.90
CA GLN A 68 7.31 -1.99 -16.01
C GLN A 68 7.14 -2.56 -14.61
N LEU A 69 7.43 -1.77 -13.56
CA LEU A 69 7.13 -2.15 -12.19
C LEU A 69 5.63 -2.09 -11.96
N THR A 70 5.08 -3.20 -11.46
CA THR A 70 3.65 -3.37 -11.17
C THR A 70 3.45 -3.98 -9.79
N PHE A 71 2.33 -3.65 -9.14
CA PHE A 71 1.99 -4.11 -7.79
C PHE A 71 0.50 -4.43 -7.71
N GLU A 72 0.15 -5.55 -7.09
CA GLU A 72 -1.23 -5.95 -6.81
C GLU A 72 -1.82 -5.14 -5.65
N ASN A 73 -0.97 -4.76 -4.70
CA ASN A 73 -1.36 -4.05 -3.49
C ASN A 73 -0.55 -2.78 -3.30
N VAL A 74 -1.19 -1.75 -2.75
CA VAL A 74 -0.54 -0.50 -2.34
C VAL A 74 -0.93 -0.20 -0.90
N ILE A 75 0.06 0.08 -0.06
CA ILE A 75 -0.13 0.53 1.32
C ILE A 75 0.54 1.89 1.48
N LEU A 76 -0.23 2.85 1.96
CA LEU A 76 0.26 4.19 2.27
C LEU A 76 0.23 4.39 3.78
N GLN A 77 1.36 4.80 4.37
CA GLN A 77 1.51 5.01 5.80
C GLN A 77 1.81 6.48 6.09
N ASP A 78 0.94 7.15 6.84
CA ASP A 78 1.26 8.43 7.45
C ASP A 78 2.36 8.22 8.50
N THR A 79 3.49 8.92 8.35
CA THR A 79 4.68 8.66 9.15
C THR A 79 5.29 9.98 9.63
N THR A 80 5.56 10.09 10.92
CA THR A 80 6.34 11.20 11.45
C THR A 80 7.80 11.06 11.04
N PHE A 81 8.49 12.19 10.98
CA PHE A 81 9.91 12.23 10.67
C PHE A 81 10.61 13.31 11.49
N ALA A 82 11.92 13.18 11.58
CA ALA A 82 12.80 14.19 12.18
C ALA A 82 13.95 14.50 11.24
N GLU A 83 14.42 15.75 11.25
CA GLU A 83 15.63 16.13 10.54
C GLU A 83 16.84 15.84 11.43
N LEU A 84 17.78 15.05 10.92
CA LEU A 84 19.02 14.70 11.63
C LEU A 84 20.14 15.73 11.43
N GLY A 85 19.91 16.73 10.59
CA GLY A 85 20.92 17.70 10.13
C GLY A 85 21.37 17.41 8.69
N GLU A 86 21.96 18.43 8.05
CA GLU A 86 22.46 18.34 6.65
C GLU A 86 21.41 17.87 5.62
N GLY A 87 20.11 18.01 5.93
CA GLY A 87 19.03 17.61 5.04
C GLY A 87 18.67 16.11 5.07
N TYR A 88 19.25 15.35 6.00
CA TYR A 88 18.87 13.95 6.20
C TYR A 88 17.61 13.85 7.05
N LEU A 89 16.65 13.05 6.58
CA LEU A 89 15.41 12.75 7.30
C LEU A 89 15.45 11.34 7.88
N ILE A 90 15.01 11.20 9.13
CA ILE A 90 14.74 9.91 9.76
C ILE A 90 13.23 9.76 9.87
N TYR A 91 12.68 8.72 9.24
CA TYR A 91 11.27 8.35 9.38
C TYR A 91 11.06 7.47 10.60
N ASN A 92 9.99 7.76 11.33
CA ASN A 92 9.59 6.93 12.46
C ASN A 92 8.77 5.73 11.96
N ALA A 93 9.44 4.61 11.74
CA ALA A 93 8.81 3.38 11.29
C ALA A 93 8.22 2.53 12.44
N ILE A 94 8.34 2.97 13.70
CA ILE A 94 7.80 2.31 14.90
C ILE A 94 6.78 3.26 15.52
N ASP A 95 5.49 2.93 15.37
CA ASP A 95 4.40 3.76 15.86
C ASP A 95 3.15 2.91 16.07
N SER A 96 2.10 3.46 16.65
CA SER A 96 0.87 2.78 16.95
C SER A 96 -0.35 3.60 16.58
N GLY A 97 -1.27 2.99 15.82
CA GLY A 97 -2.55 3.58 15.47
C GLY A 97 -2.45 4.78 14.52
N ARG A 98 -1.39 4.85 13.71
CA ARG A 98 -1.22 5.89 12.69
C ARG A 98 -2.10 5.60 11.47
N SER A 99 -2.54 6.67 10.82
CA SER A 99 -3.39 6.58 9.63
C SER A 99 -2.66 5.98 8.42
N GLY A 100 -3.41 5.33 7.56
CA GLY A 100 -2.93 4.78 6.32
C GLY A 100 -4.07 4.49 5.34
N TYR A 101 -3.70 3.99 4.17
CA TYR A 101 -4.62 3.43 3.20
C TYR A 101 -4.14 2.05 2.78
N TYR A 102 -5.06 1.10 2.67
CA TYR A 102 -4.85 -0.14 1.93
C TYR A 102 -5.62 -0.07 0.63
N ILE A 103 -4.93 -0.33 -0.47
CA ILE A 103 -5.43 -0.13 -1.82
C ILE A 103 -5.17 -1.40 -2.62
N THR A 104 -6.21 -1.93 -3.23
CA THR A 104 -6.17 -3.10 -4.11
C THR A 104 -7.35 -3.04 -5.08
N GLN A 105 -7.20 -3.65 -6.26
CA GLN A 105 -8.26 -3.79 -7.26
C GLN A 105 -9.00 -2.47 -7.60
N GLY A 106 -8.26 -1.37 -7.69
CA GLY A 106 -8.82 -0.06 -8.05
C GLY A 106 -9.58 0.66 -6.94
N LYS A 107 -9.55 0.14 -5.70
CA LYS A 107 -10.24 0.71 -4.54
C LYS A 107 -9.34 0.85 -3.31
N ALA A 108 -9.65 1.81 -2.47
CA ALA A 108 -8.93 2.08 -1.23
C ALA A 108 -9.87 2.12 -0.03
N ILE A 109 -9.39 1.63 1.10
CA ILE A 109 -9.99 1.81 2.42
C ILE A 109 -9.02 2.49 3.37
N GLU A 110 -9.56 3.25 4.32
CA GLU A 110 -8.77 3.79 5.41
C GLU A 110 -8.38 2.68 6.39
N VAL A 111 -7.12 2.69 6.79
CA VAL A 111 -6.57 1.77 7.79
C VAL A 111 -5.80 2.52 8.85
N THR A 112 -5.55 1.86 9.96
CA THR A 112 -4.51 2.27 10.91
C THR A 112 -3.40 1.24 10.90
N TRP A 113 -2.17 1.69 11.10
CA TRP A 113 -1.03 0.80 11.16
C TRP A 113 -0.31 0.89 12.52
N THR A 114 0.27 -0.23 12.93
CA THR A 114 1.01 -0.37 14.18
C THR A 114 2.23 -1.25 13.96
N LYS A 115 3.37 -0.79 14.46
CA LYS A 115 4.61 -1.56 14.51
C LYS A 115 5.28 -1.33 15.86
N SER A 116 5.43 -2.38 16.66
CA SER A 116 5.85 -2.29 18.05
C SER A 116 7.37 -2.22 18.28
N SER A 117 8.17 -2.67 17.30
CA SER A 117 9.64 -2.65 17.38
C SER A 117 10.26 -2.80 16.00
N GLU A 118 11.57 -2.58 15.89
CA GLU A 118 12.33 -2.73 14.63
C GLU A 118 12.14 -4.10 13.98
N ASN A 119 12.12 -5.16 14.79
CA ASN A 119 12.01 -6.53 14.32
C ASN A 119 10.56 -7.06 14.27
N ALA A 120 9.58 -6.28 14.71
CA ALA A 120 8.18 -6.66 14.62
C ALA A 120 7.65 -6.48 13.19
N ILE A 121 6.66 -7.30 12.83
CA ILE A 121 5.88 -7.06 11.62
C ILE A 121 4.98 -5.83 11.81
N THR A 122 4.63 -5.18 10.72
CA THR A 122 3.63 -4.11 10.73
C THR A 122 2.25 -4.73 10.59
N HIS A 123 1.34 -4.37 11.49
CA HIS A 123 -0.05 -4.77 11.44
C HIS A 123 -0.91 -3.62 10.92
N TYR A 124 -1.91 -3.96 10.13
CA TYR A 124 -2.86 -3.00 9.56
C TYR A 124 -4.27 -3.38 10.00
N TYR A 125 -5.01 -2.40 10.46
CA TYR A 125 -6.38 -2.56 10.95
C TYR A 125 -7.31 -1.66 10.15
N ASP A 126 -8.46 -2.16 9.80
CA ASP A 126 -9.53 -1.38 9.19
C ASP A 126 -9.93 -0.23 10.14
N ALA A 127 -9.86 1.01 9.66
CA ALA A 127 -10.13 2.20 10.49
C ALA A 127 -11.58 2.26 10.96
N LYS A 128 -12.51 1.61 10.26
CA LYS A 128 -13.94 1.60 10.57
C LYS A 128 -14.33 0.49 11.55
N THR A 129 -13.79 -0.71 11.34
CA THR A 129 -14.17 -1.89 12.15
C THR A 129 -13.18 -2.17 13.27
N GLY A 130 -11.93 -1.73 13.15
CA GLY A 130 -10.84 -2.06 14.07
C GLY A 130 -10.30 -3.49 13.91
N GLU A 131 -10.78 -4.24 12.93
CA GLU A 131 -10.32 -5.59 12.65
C GLU A 131 -9.02 -5.56 11.83
N GLU A 132 -8.14 -6.53 12.08
CA GLU A 132 -6.92 -6.67 11.28
C GLU A 132 -7.29 -7.05 9.85
N ILE A 133 -6.70 -6.32 8.88
CA ILE A 133 -6.99 -6.58 7.47
C ILE A 133 -6.14 -7.74 6.95
N GLN A 134 -6.68 -8.46 5.98
CA GLN A 134 -5.96 -9.40 5.15
C GLN A 134 -5.46 -8.67 3.90
N ILE A 135 -4.16 -8.78 3.61
CA ILE A 135 -3.55 -8.25 2.38
C ILE A 135 -3.65 -9.35 1.32
N ASN A 136 -4.11 -8.99 0.13
CA ASN A 136 -4.16 -9.91 -1.00
C ASN A 136 -2.76 -10.39 -1.41
N THR A 137 -2.72 -11.57 -2.02
CA THR A 137 -1.47 -12.12 -2.56
C THR A 137 -0.89 -11.24 -3.66
N GLY A 138 0.42 -11.33 -3.86
CA GLY A 138 1.13 -10.58 -4.88
C GLY A 138 2.10 -9.55 -4.31
N LYS A 139 2.65 -8.71 -5.18
CA LYS A 139 3.61 -7.67 -4.81
C LYS A 139 2.89 -6.51 -4.14
N THR A 140 3.44 -6.06 -3.03
CA THR A 140 2.91 -4.91 -2.29
C THR A 140 3.89 -3.74 -2.34
N TYR A 141 3.41 -2.58 -2.80
CA TYR A 141 4.12 -1.31 -2.69
C TYR A 141 3.76 -0.65 -1.36
N ILE A 142 4.75 -0.35 -0.53
CA ILE A 142 4.56 0.36 0.74
C ILE A 142 5.24 1.71 0.64
N SER A 143 4.49 2.79 0.87
CA SER A 143 5.02 4.15 0.91
C SER A 143 4.89 4.75 2.30
N LEU A 144 6.01 5.22 2.83
CA LEU A 144 6.06 6.05 4.04
C LEU A 144 5.91 7.51 3.62
N ILE A 145 4.80 8.11 3.97
CA ILE A 145 4.46 9.49 3.58
C ILE A 145 4.66 10.40 4.79
N PRO A 146 5.48 11.45 4.66
CA PRO A 146 5.63 12.45 5.74
C PRO A 146 4.28 13.04 6.14
N SER A 147 4.03 13.15 7.43
CA SER A 147 2.75 13.69 7.96
C SER A 147 2.42 15.09 7.46
N ASP A 148 3.42 15.92 7.19
CA ASP A 148 3.24 17.25 6.60
C ASP A 148 2.85 17.20 5.11
N GLY A 149 3.15 16.12 4.42
CA GLY A 149 2.76 15.85 3.04
C GLY A 149 1.43 15.08 2.91
N TRP A 150 0.92 14.49 4.00
CA TRP A 150 -0.25 13.61 3.97
C TRP A 150 -1.48 14.23 3.31
N SER A 151 -1.77 15.51 3.61
CA SER A 151 -2.90 16.24 3.02
C SER A 151 -2.76 16.52 1.52
N SER A 152 -1.59 16.34 0.95
CA SER A 152 -1.31 16.50 -0.49
C SER A 152 -1.37 15.18 -1.27
N LEU A 153 -1.64 14.07 -0.57
CA LEU A 153 -1.89 12.77 -1.21
C LEU A 153 -3.18 12.85 -2.03
N VAL A 154 -3.13 12.33 -3.25
CA VAL A 154 -4.30 12.28 -4.13
C VAL A 154 -4.62 10.83 -4.46
N ILE A 155 -5.84 10.40 -4.14
CA ILE A 155 -6.41 9.11 -4.50
C ILE A 155 -7.70 9.39 -5.30
N LYS A 156 -7.82 8.82 -6.52
CA LYS A 156 -8.95 9.03 -7.43
C LYS A 156 -9.41 7.71 -8.04
#